data_b0d42903029894792b01442fe0a79c1b
#
_entry.id   b0d42903029894792b01442fe0a79c1b
#
_cell.length_a   1.000
_cell.length_b   1.000
_cell.length_c   1.000
_cell.angle_alpha   90.00
_cell.angle_beta   90.00
_cell.angle_gamma   90.00
#
_symmetry.space_group_name_H-M   'P 1'
#
loop_
_entity.id
_entity.type
_entity.pdbx_description
1 polymer ?
#
loop_
_entity_poly.entity_id
_entity_poly.type
_entity_poly.pdbx_seq_one_letter_code
_entity_poly.pdbx_strand_id
1 'polypeptide(L)'
;MFEKKKTEKKSTSKNVTKKAEVNNRPSTSARKKSSDTPSSKSIATKKIILENEEFLYISNESHYEQVIERIKTVKKTLWIGTADIKDLYVKDGRGTKPLLEVLSDLAKRGVEIRLIHAKEPGSAFRRDFDKYPALIEGMERALCPRVHFKIIIFDLKTAYIGSANLTGAGLGMKGENTRNFEAGVLSSNKEFVKNAAEQFDSVWMGAYCKGCRRKEFCGDPIS
;
A
#
# COMPACT_ATOMS: atom_id res chain seq x y z
N MET A 1 -6.99 -26.19 53.76
CA MET A 1 -7.18 -25.41 54.97
C MET A 1 -6.21 -24.25 54.86
N PHE A 2 -6.68 -23.12 54.49
CA PHE A 2 -6.33 -21.77 54.85
C PHE A 2 -7.02 -20.78 53.92
N GLU A 3 -7.60 -19.84 54.54
CA GLU A 3 -8.74 -19.00 54.28
C GLU A 3 -8.44 -17.77 53.41
N LYS A 4 -9.53 -17.28 52.83
CA LYS A 4 -9.73 -16.01 52.12
C LYS A 4 -9.40 -14.80 52.98
N LYS A 5 -8.88 -13.71 52.35
CA LYS A 5 -9.19 -12.33 52.76
C LYS A 5 -9.47 -11.45 51.54
N LYS A 6 -10.75 -11.06 51.42
CA LYS A 6 -11.25 -9.91 50.67
C LYS A 6 -10.84 -8.62 51.39
N THR A 7 -10.42 -7.62 50.65
CA THR A 7 -10.43 -6.22 51.09
C THR A 7 -11.08 -5.36 50.04
N GLU A 8 -12.29 -4.92 50.33
CA GLU A 8 -12.99 -3.83 49.64
C GLU A 8 -12.35 -2.50 50.00
N LYS A 9 -12.15 -1.63 49.03
CA LYS A 9 -11.94 -0.19 49.22
C LYS A 9 -12.98 0.60 48.46
N LYS A 10 -13.92 1.19 49.21
CA LYS A 10 -14.79 2.29 48.83
C LYS A 10 -13.94 3.50 48.44
N SER A 11 -14.26 4.19 47.35
CA SER A 11 -13.87 5.57 47.14
C SER A 11 -15.08 6.41 46.76
N THR A 12 -15.27 7.39 47.56
CA THR A 12 -16.34 8.40 47.55
C THR A 12 -16.15 9.40 46.39
N SER A 13 -17.23 9.63 45.66
CA SER A 13 -17.37 10.70 44.67
C SER A 13 -17.46 12.06 45.36
N LYS A 14 -16.71 13.05 44.88
CA LYS A 14 -16.96 14.47 45.18
C LYS A 14 -17.33 15.15 43.85
N ASN A 15 -18.59 15.54 43.77
CA ASN A 15 -19.13 16.46 42.77
C ASN A 15 -18.55 17.86 42.99
N VAL A 16 -17.96 18.45 41.99
CA VAL A 16 -17.66 19.88 41.93
C VAL A 16 -18.40 20.47 40.72
N THR A 17 -19.49 21.14 41.05
CA THR A 17 -20.23 22.01 40.11
C THR A 17 -19.44 23.28 39.85
N LYS A 18 -19.03 23.52 38.60
CA LYS A 18 -18.59 24.85 38.14
C LYS A 18 -19.67 25.46 37.23
N LYS A 19 -20.16 26.61 37.69
CA LYS A 19 -21.04 27.54 36.98
C LYS A 19 -20.40 28.00 35.67
N ALA A 20 -21.15 27.91 34.57
CA ALA A 20 -20.80 28.55 33.29
C ALA A 20 -21.32 29.97 33.26
N GLU A 21 -20.45 30.93 33.05
CA GLU A 21 -20.77 32.32 32.72
C GLU A 21 -21.20 32.41 31.25
N VAL A 22 -22.35 33.05 31.06
CA VAL A 22 -22.93 33.34 29.73
C VAL A 22 -22.22 34.58 29.18
N ASN A 23 -21.40 34.47 28.16
CA ASN A 23 -20.87 35.59 27.41
C ASN A 23 -21.74 35.80 26.14
N ASN A 24 -22.54 36.85 26.16
CA ASN A 24 -23.25 37.43 25.05
C ASN A 24 -22.27 38.00 24.01
N ARG A 25 -22.28 37.46 22.80
CA ARG A 25 -21.70 38.11 21.61
C ARG A 25 -22.83 38.44 20.61
N PRO A 26 -22.78 39.63 19.99
CA PRO A 26 -23.84 40.07 19.09
C PRO A 26 -23.79 39.33 17.76
N SER A 27 -24.97 39.04 17.25
CA SER A 27 -25.26 38.45 15.93
C SER A 27 -24.74 39.34 14.79
N THR A 28 -23.78 38.87 14.01
CA THR A 28 -23.43 39.49 12.73
C THR A 28 -23.95 38.63 11.58
N SER A 29 -24.82 39.26 10.80
CA SER A 29 -25.24 39.12 9.40
C SER A 29 -25.00 37.75 8.71
N ALA A 30 -26.07 37.21 8.22
CA ALA A 30 -26.17 36.10 7.29
C ALA A 30 -25.27 36.28 6.05
N ARG A 31 -24.14 35.54 6.00
CA ARG A 31 -23.34 35.37 4.79
C ARG A 31 -24.04 34.31 3.94
N LYS A 32 -24.64 34.70 2.82
CA LYS A 32 -25.12 33.81 1.77
C LYS A 32 -23.96 32.89 1.37
N LYS A 33 -24.06 31.58 1.64
CA LYS A 33 -23.20 30.56 1.09
C LYS A 33 -23.53 30.45 -0.40
N SER A 34 -22.63 30.98 -1.24
CA SER A 34 -22.57 30.59 -2.64
C SER A 34 -22.08 29.13 -2.67
N SER A 35 -22.90 28.24 -3.19
CA SER A 35 -22.60 26.84 -3.41
C SER A 35 -21.78 26.67 -4.68
N ASP A 36 -20.55 27.19 -4.68
CA ASP A 36 -19.54 26.80 -5.66
C ASP A 36 -18.66 25.75 -5.01
N THR A 37 -19.12 24.51 -5.02
CA THR A 37 -18.26 23.36 -4.84
C THR A 37 -17.38 23.28 -6.08
N PRO A 38 -16.05 23.38 -5.98
CA PRO A 38 -15.22 23.17 -7.15
C PRO A 38 -15.44 21.73 -7.63
N SER A 39 -15.98 21.58 -8.83
CA SER A 39 -16.06 20.34 -9.56
C SER A 39 -14.69 19.66 -9.47
N SER A 40 -14.63 18.45 -8.91
CA SER A 40 -13.44 17.63 -8.85
C SER A 40 -13.03 17.26 -10.29
N LYS A 41 -12.30 18.16 -10.94
CA LYS A 41 -11.60 17.82 -12.17
C LYS A 41 -10.54 16.81 -11.77
N SER A 42 -10.72 15.53 -12.14
CA SER A 42 -9.70 14.51 -12.02
C SER A 42 -8.41 15.08 -12.60
N ILE A 43 -7.33 15.08 -11.82
CA ILE A 43 -6.02 15.48 -12.34
C ILE A 43 -5.68 14.43 -13.38
N ALA A 44 -5.80 14.81 -14.65
CA ALA A 44 -5.54 13.90 -15.74
C ALA A 44 -4.10 13.39 -15.66
N THR A 45 -3.91 12.10 -15.88
CA THR A 45 -2.60 11.47 -15.99
C THR A 45 -1.78 12.23 -17.04
N LYS A 46 -0.68 12.85 -16.61
CA LYS A 46 0.15 13.67 -17.49
C LYS A 46 1.31 12.84 -18.05
N LYS A 47 1.33 12.69 -19.38
CA LYS A 47 2.46 12.10 -20.07
C LYS A 47 3.58 13.14 -20.22
N ILE A 48 4.77 12.83 -19.75
CA ILE A 48 5.98 13.64 -19.88
C ILE A 48 6.91 12.88 -20.84
N ILE A 49 7.32 13.53 -21.92
CA ILE A 49 8.28 12.97 -22.88
C ILE A 49 9.58 13.76 -22.70
N LEU A 50 10.65 13.09 -22.35
CA LEU A 50 11.99 13.62 -22.27
C LEU A 50 12.85 12.86 -23.29
N GLU A 51 13.38 13.56 -24.30
CA GLU A 51 14.31 13.02 -25.30
C GLU A 51 13.87 11.68 -25.94
N ASN A 52 12.63 11.59 -26.41
CA ASN A 52 12.00 10.36 -26.94
C ASN A 52 11.69 9.27 -25.91
N GLU A 53 11.78 9.57 -24.61
CA GLU A 53 11.47 8.64 -23.54
C GLU A 53 10.15 8.97 -22.87
N GLU A 54 9.38 7.95 -22.56
CA GLU A 54 8.03 8.12 -22.05
C GLU A 54 7.98 7.91 -20.54
N PHE A 55 7.63 8.97 -19.81
CA PHE A 55 7.33 8.94 -18.39
C PHE A 55 5.87 9.34 -18.16
N LEU A 56 5.11 8.45 -17.54
CA LEU A 56 3.72 8.67 -17.21
C LEU A 56 3.61 9.08 -15.75
N TYR A 57 3.25 10.33 -15.47
CA TYR A 57 2.92 10.76 -14.12
C TYR A 57 1.55 10.20 -13.72
N ILE A 58 1.50 9.53 -12.58
CA ILE A 58 0.30 8.86 -12.06
C ILE A 58 -0.10 9.53 -10.74
N SER A 59 -1.38 9.80 -10.58
CA SER A 59 -1.93 10.31 -9.33
C SER A 59 -3.22 9.60 -8.94
N ASN A 60 -3.45 9.46 -7.65
CA ASN A 60 -4.72 8.99 -7.04
C ASN A 60 -5.30 7.73 -7.73
N GLU A 61 -6.53 7.79 -8.25
CA GLU A 61 -7.22 6.67 -8.89
C GLU A 61 -6.52 6.11 -10.13
N SER A 62 -5.72 6.92 -10.83
CA SER A 62 -4.92 6.45 -11.98
C SER A 62 -3.93 5.34 -11.61
N HIS A 63 -3.57 5.21 -10.32
CA HIS A 63 -2.76 4.08 -9.85
C HIS A 63 -3.47 2.75 -10.07
N TYR A 64 -4.79 2.69 -9.87
CA TYR A 64 -5.54 1.47 -10.13
C TYR A 64 -5.45 1.08 -11.61
N GLU A 65 -5.73 2.02 -12.51
CA GLU A 65 -5.77 1.77 -13.95
C GLU A 65 -4.39 1.45 -14.53
N GLN A 66 -3.37 2.20 -14.12
CA GLN A 66 -2.03 2.12 -14.72
C GLN A 66 -1.14 1.05 -14.06
N VAL A 67 -1.37 0.72 -12.79
CA VAL A 67 -0.54 -0.22 -12.03
C VAL A 67 -1.26 -1.54 -11.80
N ILE A 68 -2.44 -1.52 -11.19
CA ILE A 68 -3.15 -2.76 -10.82
C ILE A 68 -3.66 -3.51 -12.05
N GLU A 69 -4.29 -2.82 -12.99
CA GLU A 69 -4.76 -3.47 -14.24
C GLU A 69 -3.58 -4.03 -15.05
N ARG A 70 -2.41 -3.38 -14.99
CA ARG A 70 -1.20 -3.88 -15.65
C ARG A 70 -0.68 -5.18 -15.05
N ILE A 71 -0.81 -5.41 -13.74
CA ILE A 71 -0.43 -6.68 -13.09
C ILE A 71 -1.08 -7.87 -13.81
N LYS A 72 -2.35 -7.76 -14.20
CA LYS A 72 -3.09 -8.83 -14.90
C LYS A 72 -2.47 -9.21 -16.26
N THR A 73 -1.70 -8.33 -16.85
CA THR A 73 -1.13 -8.49 -18.21
C THR A 73 0.30 -9.03 -18.22
N VAL A 74 0.90 -9.23 -17.07
CA VAL A 74 2.28 -9.72 -16.91
C VAL A 74 2.40 -11.15 -17.49
N LYS A 75 3.54 -11.41 -18.16
CA LYS A 75 3.76 -12.68 -18.86
C LYS A 75 4.94 -13.49 -18.34
N LYS A 76 5.95 -12.84 -17.75
CA LYS A 76 7.20 -13.53 -17.35
C LYS A 76 7.59 -13.26 -15.90
N THR A 77 7.71 -11.99 -15.51
CA THR A 77 8.22 -11.61 -14.20
C THR A 77 7.43 -10.47 -13.61
N LEU A 78 7.14 -10.55 -12.32
CA LEU A 78 6.48 -9.50 -11.54
C LEU A 78 7.22 -9.31 -10.22
N TRP A 79 7.92 -8.18 -10.07
CA TRP A 79 8.59 -7.86 -8.81
C TRP A 79 7.84 -6.74 -8.11
N ILE A 80 7.52 -6.95 -6.84
CA ILE A 80 6.72 -6.02 -6.03
C ILE A 80 7.49 -5.69 -4.75
N GLY A 81 7.81 -4.41 -4.58
CA GLY A 81 8.36 -3.86 -3.35
C GLY A 81 7.38 -2.89 -2.71
N THR A 82 7.05 -3.07 -1.44
CA THR A 82 6.10 -2.23 -0.71
C THR A 82 6.42 -2.18 0.78
N ALA A 83 6.15 -1.05 1.44
CA ALA A 83 6.34 -0.97 2.88
C ALA A 83 5.19 -1.62 3.67
N ASP A 84 3.99 -1.61 3.12
CA ASP A 84 2.79 -2.18 3.76
C ASP A 84 1.97 -2.95 2.72
N ILE A 85 1.41 -4.07 3.13
CA ILE A 85 0.55 -4.92 2.30
C ILE A 85 -0.73 -5.24 3.08
N LYS A 86 -1.87 -5.02 2.43
CA LYS A 86 -3.21 -5.31 2.96
C LYS A 86 -4.10 -5.85 1.88
N ASP A 87 -5.28 -6.28 2.27
CA ASP A 87 -6.31 -6.67 1.33
C ASP A 87 -6.54 -5.61 0.26
N LEU A 88 -6.51 -6.08 -0.97
CA LEU A 88 -6.71 -5.29 -2.16
C LEU A 88 -7.59 -6.08 -3.12
N TYR A 89 -8.69 -5.47 -3.52
CA TYR A 89 -9.61 -6.05 -4.49
C TYR A 89 -9.42 -5.41 -5.86
N VAL A 90 -9.63 -6.19 -6.90
CA VAL A 90 -9.53 -5.76 -8.30
C VAL A 90 -10.84 -6.04 -9.02
N LYS A 91 -11.14 -5.26 -10.07
CA LYS A 91 -12.30 -5.49 -10.93
C LYS A 91 -12.17 -6.81 -11.68
N ASP A 92 -13.27 -7.55 -11.75
CA ASP A 92 -13.39 -8.79 -12.50
C ASP A 92 -14.77 -8.84 -13.16
N GLY A 93 -14.83 -8.44 -14.43
CA GLY A 93 -16.10 -8.24 -15.11
C GLY A 93 -17.00 -7.23 -14.39
N ARG A 94 -18.19 -7.68 -13.95
CA ARG A 94 -19.14 -6.88 -13.15
C ARG A 94 -18.88 -6.99 -11.64
N GLY A 95 -17.95 -7.83 -11.21
CA GLY A 95 -17.63 -8.08 -9.81
C GLY A 95 -16.24 -7.60 -9.42
N THR A 96 -15.78 -8.13 -8.30
CA THR A 96 -14.43 -7.91 -7.77
C THR A 96 -13.86 -9.22 -7.25
N LYS A 97 -12.53 -9.36 -7.31
CA LYS A 97 -11.80 -10.47 -6.70
C LYS A 97 -10.55 -9.99 -5.96
N PRO A 98 -10.03 -10.76 -5.01
CA PRO A 98 -8.78 -10.43 -4.34
C PRO A 98 -7.62 -10.35 -5.33
N LEU A 99 -6.66 -9.42 -5.09
CA LEU A 99 -5.42 -9.37 -5.88
C LEU A 99 -4.63 -10.68 -5.75
N LEU A 100 -4.69 -11.33 -4.58
CA LEU A 100 -4.03 -12.62 -4.36
C LEU A 100 -4.51 -13.70 -5.33
N GLU A 101 -5.77 -13.68 -5.74
CA GLU A 101 -6.29 -14.58 -6.78
C GLU A 101 -5.64 -14.29 -8.13
N VAL A 102 -5.51 -13.01 -8.49
CA VAL A 102 -4.81 -12.61 -9.72
C VAL A 102 -3.35 -13.06 -9.70
N LEU A 103 -2.65 -12.86 -8.58
CA LEU A 103 -1.26 -13.31 -8.42
C LEU A 103 -1.17 -14.85 -8.50
N SER A 104 -2.12 -15.57 -7.90
CA SER A 104 -2.21 -17.03 -8.00
C SER A 104 -2.39 -17.49 -9.45
N ASP A 105 -3.24 -16.81 -10.22
CA ASP A 105 -3.44 -17.14 -11.64
C ASP A 105 -2.20 -16.82 -12.49
N LEU A 106 -1.43 -15.78 -12.12
CA LEU A 106 -0.14 -15.50 -12.74
C LEU A 106 0.89 -16.60 -12.41
N ALA A 107 0.99 -17.02 -11.15
CA ALA A 107 1.88 -18.09 -10.73
C ALA A 107 1.57 -19.41 -11.45
N LYS A 108 0.30 -19.80 -11.57
CA LYS A 108 -0.15 -20.97 -12.35
C LYS A 108 0.25 -20.91 -13.83
N ARG A 109 0.39 -19.70 -14.39
CA ARG A 109 0.85 -19.49 -15.78
C ARG A 109 2.38 -19.45 -15.90
N GLY A 110 3.11 -19.70 -14.82
CA GLY A 110 4.57 -19.70 -14.80
C GLY A 110 5.21 -18.31 -14.71
N VAL A 111 4.48 -17.30 -14.26
CA VAL A 111 5.05 -15.98 -13.99
C VAL A 111 5.87 -16.06 -12.71
N GLU A 112 7.14 -15.67 -12.77
CA GLU A 112 8.02 -15.50 -11.61
C GLU A 112 7.59 -14.28 -10.81
N ILE A 113 7.16 -14.48 -9.56
CA ILE A 113 6.69 -13.40 -8.69
C ILE A 113 7.63 -13.25 -7.51
N ARG A 114 8.17 -12.03 -7.31
CA ARG A 114 8.95 -11.66 -6.12
C ARG A 114 8.23 -10.56 -5.36
N LEU A 115 8.02 -10.76 -4.06
CA LEU A 115 7.40 -9.80 -3.16
C LEU A 115 8.32 -9.50 -1.99
N ILE A 116 8.79 -8.25 -1.87
CA ILE A 116 9.52 -7.79 -0.69
C ILE A 116 8.70 -6.73 0.06
N HIS A 117 8.55 -6.90 1.37
CA HIS A 117 7.74 -6.00 2.19
C HIS A 117 8.38 -5.74 3.56
N ALA A 118 7.96 -4.62 4.22
CA ALA A 118 8.61 -4.20 5.46
C ALA A 118 7.97 -4.77 6.73
N LYS A 119 6.69 -5.12 6.67
CA LYS A 119 5.92 -5.56 7.83
C LYS A 119 5.24 -6.90 7.56
N GLU A 120 5.18 -7.72 8.58
CA GLU A 120 4.37 -8.94 8.51
C GLU A 120 2.91 -8.58 8.21
N PRO A 121 2.29 -9.19 7.20
CA PRO A 121 0.90 -8.93 6.86
C PRO A 121 -0.05 -9.30 7.99
N GLY A 122 -1.15 -8.57 8.10
CA GLY A 122 -2.20 -8.87 9.08
C GLY A 122 -2.84 -10.25 8.89
N SER A 123 -3.52 -10.74 9.92
CA SER A 123 -4.16 -12.07 9.92
C SER A 123 -5.16 -12.28 8.78
N ALA A 124 -5.87 -11.22 8.35
CA ALA A 124 -6.79 -11.29 7.21
C ALA A 124 -6.04 -11.64 5.92
N PHE A 125 -4.97 -10.92 5.61
CA PHE A 125 -4.14 -11.20 4.44
C PHE A 125 -3.56 -12.63 4.47
N ARG A 126 -3.07 -13.10 5.63
CA ARG A 126 -2.53 -14.45 5.76
C ARG A 126 -3.58 -15.51 5.48
N ARG A 127 -4.78 -15.40 6.08
CA ARG A 127 -5.90 -16.31 5.80
C ARG A 127 -6.32 -16.32 4.33
N ASP A 128 -6.24 -15.17 3.66
CA ASP A 128 -6.57 -15.11 2.24
C ASP A 128 -5.44 -15.69 1.38
N PHE A 129 -4.19 -15.48 1.76
CA PHE A 129 -3.02 -16.08 1.11
C PHE A 129 -3.06 -17.61 1.14
N ASP A 130 -3.44 -18.19 2.29
CA ASP A 130 -3.52 -19.64 2.49
C ASP A 130 -4.58 -20.32 1.60
N LYS A 131 -5.52 -19.56 1.03
CA LYS A 131 -6.51 -20.06 0.05
C LYS A 131 -5.92 -20.33 -1.33
N TYR A 132 -4.70 -19.86 -1.60
CA TYR A 132 -4.07 -19.90 -2.92
C TYR A 132 -2.76 -20.71 -2.90
N PRO A 133 -2.79 -22.05 -2.90
CA PRO A 133 -1.57 -22.89 -2.83
C PRO A 133 -0.53 -22.57 -3.90
N ALA A 134 -0.97 -22.16 -5.11
CA ALA A 134 -0.05 -21.77 -6.17
C ALA A 134 0.85 -20.56 -5.83
N LEU A 135 0.47 -19.74 -4.83
CA LEU A 135 1.32 -18.65 -4.35
C LEU A 135 2.44 -19.16 -3.43
N ILE A 136 2.22 -20.27 -2.73
CA ILE A 136 3.23 -20.88 -1.85
C ILE A 136 4.39 -21.42 -2.70
N GLU A 137 4.07 -21.98 -3.87
CA GLU A 137 5.05 -22.58 -4.78
C GLU A 137 5.61 -21.58 -5.80
N GLY A 138 4.80 -20.63 -6.25
CA GLY A 138 5.11 -19.74 -7.38
C GLY A 138 5.39 -18.29 -7.03
N MET A 139 5.45 -17.92 -5.73
CA MET A 139 5.80 -16.58 -5.30
C MET A 139 6.89 -16.61 -4.24
N GLU A 140 8.04 -16.03 -4.56
CA GLU A 140 9.09 -15.79 -3.57
C GLU A 140 8.75 -14.55 -2.73
N ARG A 141 8.84 -14.66 -1.42
CA ARG A 141 8.54 -13.57 -0.49
C ARG A 141 9.68 -13.34 0.49
N ALA A 142 10.06 -12.07 0.67
CA ALA A 142 11.05 -11.65 1.66
C ALA A 142 10.52 -10.52 2.54
N LEU A 143 10.84 -10.56 3.83
CA LEU A 143 10.53 -9.52 4.79
C LEU A 143 11.80 -8.74 5.13
N CYS A 144 11.84 -7.45 4.78
CA CYS A 144 12.93 -6.56 5.16
C CYS A 144 12.38 -5.29 5.82
N PRO A 145 12.59 -5.08 7.13
CA PRO A 145 12.00 -3.96 7.88
C PRO A 145 12.55 -2.58 7.47
N ARG A 146 13.51 -2.54 6.57
CA ARG A 146 14.07 -1.31 5.99
C ARG A 146 13.44 -0.94 4.64
N VAL A 147 12.64 -1.82 4.04
CA VAL A 147 11.95 -1.51 2.79
C VAL A 147 10.93 -0.41 3.02
N HIS A 148 11.10 0.69 2.32
CA HIS A 148 10.14 1.79 2.30
C HIS A 148 9.83 2.28 0.89
N PHE A 149 10.53 1.79 -0.11
CA PHE A 149 10.19 2.04 -1.51
C PHE A 149 8.87 1.35 -1.89
N LYS A 150 8.20 1.88 -2.91
CA LYS A 150 7.08 1.26 -3.58
C LYS A 150 7.47 1.17 -5.05
N ILE A 151 7.95 0.00 -5.41
CA ILE A 151 8.44 -0.32 -6.75
C ILE A 151 7.68 -1.53 -7.26
N ILE A 152 7.14 -1.45 -8.46
CA ILE A 152 6.57 -2.61 -9.15
C ILE A 152 7.19 -2.68 -10.54
N ILE A 153 7.74 -3.84 -10.87
CA ILE A 153 8.42 -4.08 -12.15
C ILE A 153 7.69 -5.18 -12.91
N PHE A 154 7.30 -4.86 -14.13
CA PHE A 154 6.51 -5.71 -15.01
C PHE A 154 7.37 -6.23 -16.15
N ASP A 155 7.60 -7.54 -16.21
CA ASP A 155 8.35 -8.24 -17.26
C ASP A 155 9.77 -7.68 -17.52
N LEU A 156 10.37 -6.98 -16.54
CA LEU A 156 11.62 -6.21 -16.68
C LEU A 156 11.59 -5.22 -17.87
N LYS A 157 10.41 -4.75 -18.23
CA LYS A 157 10.17 -3.83 -19.37
C LYS A 157 9.53 -2.52 -18.97
N THR A 158 8.81 -2.50 -17.88
CA THR A 158 8.14 -1.32 -17.35
C THR A 158 8.30 -1.32 -15.85
N ALA A 159 8.56 -0.16 -15.24
CA ALA A 159 8.63 -0.01 -13.80
C ALA A 159 7.74 1.14 -13.33
N TYR A 160 7.08 0.91 -12.19
CA TYR A 160 6.39 1.92 -11.40
C TYR A 160 7.21 2.22 -10.15
N ILE A 161 7.37 3.50 -9.85
CA ILE A 161 7.93 3.99 -8.58
C ILE A 161 7.00 5.07 -8.05
N GLY A 162 6.62 5.00 -6.77
CA GLY A 162 5.70 6.00 -6.20
C GLY A 162 5.55 5.93 -4.69
N SER A 163 4.53 6.61 -4.20
CA SER A 163 4.18 6.66 -2.78
C SER A 163 3.21 5.55 -2.36
N ALA A 164 2.45 4.96 -3.29
CA ALA A 164 1.34 4.07 -3.01
C ALA A 164 1.77 2.67 -2.55
N ASN A 165 1.43 2.30 -1.32
CA ASN A 165 1.58 0.94 -0.82
C ASN A 165 0.60 -0.03 -1.50
N LEU A 166 0.90 -1.33 -1.45
CA LEU A 166 0.02 -2.39 -1.94
C LEU A 166 -1.16 -2.60 -0.98
N THR A 167 -2.06 -1.63 -0.98
CA THR A 167 -3.24 -1.57 -0.12
C THR A 167 -4.44 -1.05 -0.89
N GLY A 168 -5.65 -1.34 -0.40
CA GLY A 168 -6.89 -0.84 -1.03
C GLY A 168 -6.97 0.70 -1.09
N ALA A 169 -6.38 1.41 -0.12
CA ALA A 169 -6.36 2.87 -0.10
C ALA A 169 -5.26 3.47 -1.01
N GLY A 170 -4.14 2.77 -1.20
CA GLY A 170 -3.05 3.21 -2.07
C GLY A 170 -3.33 2.90 -3.54
N LEU A 171 -3.25 1.62 -3.91
CA LEU A 171 -3.37 1.16 -5.29
C LEU A 171 -4.77 0.63 -5.67
N GLY A 172 -5.63 0.33 -4.66
CA GLY A 172 -6.90 -0.37 -4.89
C GLY A 172 -8.07 0.49 -5.29
N MET A 173 -9.25 -0.11 -5.19
CA MET A 173 -10.53 0.42 -5.67
C MET A 173 -11.30 1.26 -4.63
N LYS A 174 -10.67 1.71 -3.55
CA LYS A 174 -11.40 2.55 -2.58
C LYS A 174 -11.88 3.84 -3.23
N GLY A 175 -13.10 4.26 -2.87
CA GLY A 175 -13.71 5.47 -3.40
C GLY A 175 -12.94 6.73 -3.01
N GLU A 176 -13.20 7.82 -3.72
CA GLU A 176 -12.54 9.12 -3.62
C GLU A 176 -12.37 9.59 -2.16
N ASN A 177 -13.42 9.46 -1.35
CA ASN A 177 -13.42 9.93 0.05
C ASN A 177 -12.65 9.04 1.03
N THR A 178 -12.13 7.89 0.60
CA THR A 178 -11.47 6.89 1.46
C THR A 178 -10.12 6.44 0.94
N ARG A 179 -9.71 6.90 -0.24
CA ARG A 179 -8.39 6.61 -0.80
C ARG A 179 -7.36 7.63 -0.33
N ASN A 180 -6.10 7.24 -0.33
CA ASN A 180 -4.99 8.16 -0.12
C ASN A 180 -4.78 9.04 -1.35
N PHE A 181 -4.23 10.24 -1.13
CA PHE A 181 -3.60 11.00 -2.21
C PHE A 181 -2.21 10.42 -2.44
N GLU A 182 -2.01 9.87 -3.62
CA GLU A 182 -0.78 9.18 -4.00
C GLU A 182 -0.23 9.76 -5.30
N ALA A 183 1.09 9.70 -5.45
CA ALA A 183 1.78 10.11 -6.66
C ALA A 183 2.82 9.08 -7.07
N GLY A 184 3.09 8.95 -8.36
CA GLY A 184 4.09 8.04 -8.87
C GLY A 184 4.42 8.27 -10.34
N VAL A 185 5.37 7.50 -10.82
CA VAL A 185 5.82 7.48 -12.20
C VAL A 185 5.82 6.05 -12.71
N LEU A 186 5.29 5.85 -13.89
CA LEU A 186 5.41 4.62 -14.67
C LEU A 186 6.22 4.92 -15.91
N SER A 187 7.23 4.09 -16.21
CA SER A 187 8.05 4.27 -17.41
C SER A 187 8.51 2.94 -17.99
N SER A 188 8.66 2.92 -19.31
CA SER A 188 9.33 1.85 -20.07
C SER A 188 10.71 2.27 -20.57
N ASN A 189 11.24 3.39 -20.09
CA ASN A 189 12.62 3.78 -20.30
C ASN A 189 13.56 2.70 -19.77
N LYS A 190 14.50 2.25 -20.60
CA LYS A 190 15.36 1.10 -20.26
C LYS A 190 16.25 1.37 -19.05
N GLU A 191 16.80 2.57 -18.93
CA GLU A 191 17.69 2.93 -17.82
C GLU A 191 16.89 3.09 -16.50
N PHE A 192 15.69 3.67 -16.57
CA PHE A 192 14.78 3.75 -15.43
C PHE A 192 14.39 2.36 -14.91
N VAL A 193 14.00 1.46 -15.81
CA VAL A 193 13.63 0.08 -15.45
C VAL A 193 14.82 -0.68 -14.87
N LYS A 194 16.00 -0.54 -15.47
CA LYS A 194 17.24 -1.14 -14.99
C LYS A 194 17.58 -0.67 -13.58
N ASN A 195 17.60 0.64 -13.33
CA ASN A 195 17.91 1.21 -12.02
C ASN A 195 16.89 0.78 -10.95
N ALA A 196 15.60 0.72 -11.30
CA ALA A 196 14.56 0.21 -10.40
C ALA A 196 14.77 -1.28 -10.06
N ALA A 197 15.14 -2.09 -11.05
CA ALA A 197 15.43 -3.50 -10.86
C ALA A 197 16.70 -3.72 -10.03
N GLU A 198 17.78 -2.98 -10.27
CA GLU A 198 19.02 -3.04 -9.51
C GLU A 198 18.80 -2.64 -8.05
N GLN A 199 17.99 -1.59 -7.78
CA GLN A 199 17.66 -1.22 -6.40
C GLN A 199 16.86 -2.31 -5.70
N PHE A 200 15.84 -2.88 -6.37
CA PHE A 200 15.05 -3.98 -5.83
C PHE A 200 15.95 -5.19 -5.53
N ASP A 201 16.73 -5.62 -6.51
CA ASP A 201 17.55 -6.83 -6.44
C ASP A 201 18.68 -6.69 -5.38
N SER A 202 19.30 -5.52 -5.26
CA SER A 202 20.29 -5.25 -4.21
C SER A 202 19.74 -5.47 -2.79
N VAL A 203 18.46 -5.10 -2.56
CA VAL A 203 17.80 -5.35 -1.27
C VAL A 203 17.40 -6.82 -1.15
N TRP A 204 16.87 -7.40 -2.22
CA TRP A 204 16.45 -8.79 -2.31
C TRP A 204 17.61 -9.75 -2.01
N MET A 205 18.75 -9.54 -2.63
CA MET A 205 19.96 -10.34 -2.46
C MET A 205 20.73 -10.03 -1.16
N GLY A 206 20.20 -9.16 -0.31
CA GLY A 206 20.79 -8.88 1.00
C GLY A 206 22.10 -8.08 0.98
N ALA A 207 22.40 -7.30 -0.07
CA ALA A 207 23.60 -6.49 -0.17
C ALA A 207 23.88 -5.60 1.06
N TYR A 208 22.82 -5.26 1.80
CA TYR A 208 22.90 -4.39 2.98
C TYR A 208 22.74 -5.14 4.31
N CYS A 209 22.73 -6.49 4.32
CA CYS A 209 22.44 -7.27 5.52
C CYS A 209 23.61 -7.33 6.49
N LYS A 210 24.85 -7.40 6.01
CA LYS A 210 26.05 -7.54 6.85
C LYS A 210 26.17 -6.48 7.96
N GLY A 211 25.85 -5.21 7.68
CA GLY A 211 25.91 -4.10 8.65
C GLY A 211 24.54 -3.65 9.16
N CYS A 212 23.48 -4.44 8.96
CA CYS A 212 22.13 -4.02 9.27
C CYS A 212 21.87 -3.95 10.78
N ARG A 213 21.41 -2.79 11.27
CA ARG A 213 21.02 -2.58 12.68
C ARG A 213 19.55 -2.90 12.97
N ARG A 214 18.84 -3.51 12.03
CA ARG A 214 17.42 -3.88 12.16
C ARG A 214 17.24 -5.42 12.08
N LYS A 215 18.30 -6.20 12.34
CA LYS A 215 18.25 -7.67 12.28
C LYS A 215 17.22 -8.28 13.23
N GLU A 216 17.02 -7.70 14.40
CA GLU A 216 16.03 -8.13 15.40
C GLU A 216 14.57 -8.11 14.89
N PHE A 217 14.28 -7.27 13.89
CA PHE A 217 12.95 -7.16 13.26
C PHE A 217 12.89 -7.85 11.88
N CYS A 218 13.94 -8.53 11.48
CA CYS A 218 14.06 -9.13 10.15
C CYS A 218 13.64 -10.59 10.20
N GLY A 219 12.61 -10.96 9.40
CA GLY A 219 12.17 -12.36 9.29
C GLY A 219 13.14 -13.21 8.45
N ASP A 220 13.87 -12.58 7.51
CA ASP A 220 14.72 -13.25 6.53
C ASP A 220 16.15 -12.65 6.52
N PRO A 221 16.92 -12.73 7.62
CA PRO A 221 18.27 -12.17 7.65
C PRO A 221 19.22 -13.01 6.80
N ILE A 222 19.87 -12.39 5.83
CA ILE A 222 20.98 -12.98 5.08
C ILE A 222 22.27 -12.71 5.87
N SER A 223 22.98 -13.76 6.22
CA SER A 223 24.23 -13.74 7.00
C SER A 223 25.47 -13.42 6.15
#